data_6d559cb20831ad4c4c6fd55e9c125d88
#
_entry.id   6d559cb20831ad4c4c6fd55e9c125d88
#
_cell.length_a   1.000
_cell.length_b   1.000
_cell.length_c   1.000
_cell.angle_alpha   90.00
_cell.angle_beta   90.00
_cell.angle_gamma   90.00
#
_symmetry.space_group_name_H-M   'P 1'
#
loop_
_entity.id
_entity.type
_entity.pdbx_description
1 polymer ?
#
loop_
_entity_poly.entity_id
_entity_poly.type
_entity_poly.pdbx_seq_one_letter_code
_entity_poly.pdbx_strand_id
1 'polypeptide(L)'
;MVLIKKNPDTSEKLSILSRDSQYDLACACATREDEHRRRSKDNKWVYPVVLPNGGTTYLFKTLLSNECANNCKYCPLRADSQVLRCGLSPEELTSSFFSYYKARRVSGLFLSSAVMNNPDFTMERINRVALNLRKRQFKGYIHLKIIPGASDAAAATTVHIPRYARHPTGT
;
A
#
# COMPACT_ATOMS: atom_id res chain seq x y z
N MET A 1 1.64 -23.44 -27.20
CA MET A 1 2.20 -23.84 -25.89
C MET A 1 1.46 -23.04 -24.83
N VAL A 2 0.55 -23.65 -24.08
CA VAL A 2 -0.22 -22.95 -23.04
C VAL A 2 0.68 -22.84 -21.81
N LEU A 3 1.17 -21.63 -21.50
CA LEU A 3 1.84 -21.35 -20.25
C LEU A 3 0.78 -21.39 -19.14
N ILE A 4 0.72 -22.48 -18.41
CA ILE A 4 -0.10 -22.57 -17.20
C ILE A 4 0.56 -21.65 -16.19
N LYS A 5 -0.01 -20.47 -16.00
CA LYS A 5 0.45 -19.48 -15.04
C LYS A 5 0.06 -19.99 -13.64
N LYS A 6 1.03 -20.49 -12.90
CA LYS A 6 0.85 -20.82 -11.48
C LYS A 6 0.37 -19.55 -10.75
N ASN A 7 -0.74 -19.64 -10.01
CA ASN A 7 -1.17 -18.51 -9.17
C ASN A 7 -0.02 -18.13 -8.23
N PRO A 8 0.47 -16.88 -8.25
CA PRO A 8 1.56 -16.48 -7.39
C PRO A 8 1.17 -16.63 -5.92
N ASP A 9 2.09 -17.09 -5.10
CA ASP A 9 1.88 -17.13 -3.65
C ASP A 9 1.88 -15.70 -3.06
N THR A 10 1.52 -15.56 -1.79
CA THR A 10 1.41 -14.25 -1.12
C THR A 10 2.73 -13.46 -1.17
N SER A 11 3.89 -14.12 -1.10
CA SER A 11 5.19 -13.47 -1.15
C SER A 11 5.52 -12.98 -2.56
N GLU A 12 5.20 -13.76 -3.57
CA GLU A 12 5.34 -13.40 -4.99
C GLU A 12 4.41 -12.22 -5.34
N LYS A 13 3.13 -12.30 -4.95
CA LYS A 13 2.16 -11.19 -5.09
C LYS A 13 2.70 -9.90 -4.46
N LEU A 14 3.20 -10.00 -3.23
CA LEU A 14 3.73 -8.85 -2.52
C LEU A 14 4.96 -8.26 -3.23
N SER A 15 5.83 -9.08 -3.79
CA SER A 15 6.99 -8.63 -4.57
C SER A 15 6.58 -7.85 -5.82
N ILE A 16 5.55 -8.34 -6.54
CA ILE A 16 5.00 -7.66 -7.71
C ILE A 16 4.36 -6.33 -7.31
N LEU A 17 3.45 -6.34 -6.34
CA LEU A 17 2.67 -5.18 -5.93
C LEU A 17 3.53 -4.10 -5.26
N SER A 18 4.53 -4.50 -4.49
CA SER A 18 5.50 -3.58 -3.91
C SER A 18 6.36 -2.91 -4.98
N ARG A 19 6.81 -3.66 -6.00
CA ARG A 19 7.51 -3.09 -7.16
C ARG A 19 6.62 -2.12 -7.92
N ASP A 20 5.39 -2.51 -8.22
CA ASP A 20 4.46 -1.71 -9.01
C ASP A 20 4.00 -0.45 -8.25
N SER A 21 4.11 -0.43 -6.92
CA SER A 21 3.86 0.76 -6.10
C SER A 21 4.83 1.92 -6.38
N GLN A 22 5.94 1.68 -7.11
CA GLN A 22 6.86 2.75 -7.54
C GLN A 22 6.17 3.78 -8.44
N TYR A 23 5.14 3.38 -9.18
CA TYR A 23 4.39 4.28 -10.07
C TYR A 23 3.39 5.16 -9.31
N ASP A 24 3.18 4.90 -8.04
CA ASP A 24 2.37 5.75 -7.17
C ASP A 24 3.25 6.87 -6.57
N LEU A 25 3.29 7.99 -7.27
CA LEU A 25 4.08 9.17 -6.91
C LEU A 25 3.41 10.05 -5.83
N ALA A 26 2.59 9.50 -4.96
CA ALA A 26 1.83 10.23 -3.95
C ALA A 26 2.67 11.05 -2.95
N CYS A 27 4.00 10.96 -2.99
CA CYS A 27 4.89 11.92 -2.38
C CYS A 27 5.54 12.75 -3.46
N ALA A 28 5.16 14.01 -3.54
CA ALA A 28 5.79 15.04 -4.35
C ALA A 28 7.23 15.42 -3.90
N CYS A 29 7.88 14.56 -3.14
CA CYS A 29 9.32 14.63 -2.91
C CYS A 29 10.04 14.11 -4.17
N ALA A 30 9.69 14.68 -5.33
CA ALA A 30 10.47 14.57 -6.53
C ALA A 30 11.74 15.40 -6.35
N THR A 31 12.66 14.92 -5.54
CA THR A 31 14.05 15.31 -5.71
C THR A 31 14.56 14.58 -6.95
N ARG A 32 15.34 15.30 -7.76
CA ARG A 32 15.90 14.81 -9.03
C ARG A 32 16.78 13.56 -8.91
N GLU A 33 16.97 13.04 -7.72
CA GLU A 33 17.79 11.87 -7.43
C GLU A 33 16.91 10.78 -6.84
N ASP A 34 16.85 9.63 -7.49
CA ASP A 34 16.08 8.43 -7.11
C ASP A 34 16.51 7.79 -5.76
N GLU A 35 17.32 8.50 -4.97
CA GLU A 35 17.93 8.01 -3.73
C GLU A 35 16.94 7.74 -2.58
N HIS A 36 15.71 8.26 -2.67
CA HIS A 36 14.71 8.08 -1.61
C HIS A 36 13.94 6.77 -1.69
N ARG A 37 14.15 5.98 -2.75
CA ARG A 37 13.50 4.68 -2.93
C ARG A 37 14.48 3.57 -2.62
N ARG A 38 14.58 3.17 -1.36
CA ARG A 38 15.44 2.06 -0.99
C ARG A 38 14.70 0.73 -1.06
N ARG A 39 15.31 -0.25 -1.69
CA ARG A 39 14.91 -1.64 -1.55
C ARG A 39 15.42 -2.18 -0.23
N SER A 40 14.58 -2.89 0.52
CA SER A 40 15.03 -3.67 1.66
C SER A 40 15.99 -4.78 1.18
N LYS A 41 16.73 -5.40 2.11
CA LYS A 41 17.59 -6.56 1.80
C LYS A 41 16.84 -7.69 1.08
N ASP A 42 15.51 -7.76 1.25
CA ASP A 42 14.62 -8.74 0.62
C ASP A 42 14.08 -8.25 -0.75
N ASN A 43 14.68 -7.23 -1.35
CA ASN A 43 14.29 -6.63 -2.63
C ASN A 43 12.88 -6.01 -2.66
N LYS A 44 12.27 -5.74 -1.49
CA LYS A 44 10.95 -5.12 -1.35
C LYS A 44 11.10 -3.64 -1.06
N TRP A 45 10.18 -2.84 -1.61
CA TRP A 45 10.24 -1.40 -1.44
C TRP A 45 9.79 -1.00 -0.03
N VAL A 46 10.71 -0.42 0.72
CA VAL A 46 10.42 0.30 1.96
C VAL A 46 10.60 1.79 1.70
N TYR A 47 9.65 2.58 2.14
CA TYR A 47 9.64 4.01 1.90
C TYR A 47 10.13 4.75 3.15
N PRO A 48 11.30 5.42 3.09
CA PRO A 48 11.78 6.21 4.21
C PRO A 48 10.91 7.46 4.39
N VAL A 49 10.60 7.78 5.63
CA VAL A 49 9.84 8.98 6.02
C VAL A 49 10.60 9.69 7.14
N VAL A 50 10.80 10.98 6.99
CA VAL A 50 11.39 11.81 8.04
C VAL A 50 10.35 12.08 9.13
N LEU A 51 10.74 11.87 10.37
CA LEU A 51 9.92 12.15 11.54
C LEU A 51 10.05 13.63 11.94
N PRO A 52 9.00 14.23 12.55
CA PRO A 52 9.04 15.63 12.97
C PRO A 52 10.17 15.99 13.96
N ASN A 53 10.66 15.00 14.70
CA ASN A 53 11.75 15.13 15.67
C ASN A 53 13.15 14.83 15.10
N GLY A 54 13.28 14.74 13.78
CA GLY A 54 14.56 14.56 13.09
C GLY A 54 14.95 13.09 13.02
N GLY A 55 14.38 12.13 12.85
CA GLY A 55 14.73 10.71 12.60
C GLY A 55 14.15 10.22 11.28
N THR A 56 14.59 9.07 10.83
CA THR A 56 14.01 8.38 9.67
C THR A 56 13.33 7.10 10.09
N THR A 57 12.12 6.90 9.62
CA THR A 57 11.39 5.63 9.76
C THR A 57 11.02 5.07 8.39
N TYR A 58 10.58 3.82 8.36
CA TYR A 58 10.21 3.16 7.11
C TYR A 58 8.74 2.77 7.11
N LEU A 59 8.06 3.06 6.01
CA LEU A 59 6.71 2.60 5.75
C LEU A 59 6.73 1.37 4.83
N PHE A 60 5.85 0.46 5.10
CA PHE A 60 5.53 -0.64 4.19
C PHE A 60 4.67 -0.10 3.06
N LYS A 61 5.28 0.13 1.88
CA LYS A 61 4.59 0.67 0.72
C LYS A 61 4.24 -0.44 -0.26
N THR A 62 2.97 -0.57 -0.59
CA THR A 62 2.50 -1.55 -1.56
C THR A 62 1.17 -1.14 -2.18
N LEU A 63 0.81 -1.77 -3.29
CA LEU A 63 -0.55 -1.80 -3.81
C LEU A 63 -1.31 -2.97 -3.19
N LEU A 64 -2.63 -2.83 -3.03
CA LEU A 64 -3.50 -3.95 -2.70
C LEU A 64 -3.72 -4.84 -3.93
N SER A 65 -3.86 -4.21 -5.10
CA SER A 65 -3.92 -4.88 -6.40
C SER A 65 -3.34 -4.00 -7.49
N ASN A 66 -2.78 -4.60 -8.53
CA ASN A 66 -2.44 -3.93 -9.78
C ASN A 66 -3.44 -4.26 -10.91
N GLU A 67 -4.51 -4.99 -10.62
CA GLU A 67 -5.63 -5.20 -11.54
C GLU A 67 -6.44 -3.90 -11.65
N CYS A 68 -6.52 -3.33 -12.85
CA CYS A 68 -7.16 -2.04 -13.08
C CYS A 68 -8.28 -2.16 -14.11
N ALA A 69 -9.45 -1.59 -13.81
CA ALA A 69 -10.56 -1.44 -14.74
C ALA A 69 -10.43 -0.20 -15.63
N ASN A 70 -9.54 0.75 -15.27
CA ASN A 70 -9.38 2.01 -15.97
C ASN A 70 -8.21 1.96 -16.98
N ASN A 71 -8.34 2.76 -18.04
CA ASN A 71 -7.33 2.86 -19.09
C ASN A 71 -6.70 4.26 -19.18
N CYS A 72 -6.23 4.78 -18.04
CA CYS A 72 -5.58 6.08 -17.94
C CYS A 72 -4.29 6.10 -18.77
N LYS A 73 -4.18 7.00 -19.76
CA LYS A 73 -3.08 7.03 -20.72
C LYS A 73 -1.69 7.19 -20.11
N TYR A 74 -1.59 7.86 -18.98
CA TYR A 74 -0.32 8.10 -18.28
C TYR A 74 0.10 6.96 -17.33
N CYS A 75 -0.79 6.00 -17.06
CA CYS A 75 -0.56 4.97 -16.04
C CYS A 75 0.03 3.69 -16.66
N PRO A 76 1.20 3.22 -16.22
CA PRO A 76 1.77 1.97 -16.72
C PRO A 76 0.98 0.73 -16.29
N LEU A 77 0.09 0.87 -15.29
CA LEU A 77 -0.78 -0.20 -14.79
C LEU A 77 -2.20 -0.15 -15.36
N ARG A 78 -2.45 0.64 -16.42
CA ARG A 78 -3.75 0.74 -17.06
C ARG A 78 -4.24 -0.62 -17.57
N ALA A 79 -5.55 -0.75 -17.80
CA ALA A 79 -6.20 -2.03 -18.09
C ALA A 79 -5.60 -2.77 -19.30
N ASP A 80 -5.24 -2.04 -20.36
CA ASP A 80 -4.70 -2.61 -21.59
C ASP A 80 -3.20 -2.92 -21.57
N SER A 81 -2.49 -2.56 -20.48
CA SER A 81 -1.06 -2.85 -20.38
C SER A 81 -0.80 -4.34 -20.07
N GLN A 82 0.22 -4.88 -20.72
CA GLN A 82 0.62 -6.27 -20.57
C GLN A 82 1.56 -6.47 -19.39
N VAL A 83 1.04 -6.25 -18.18
CA VAL A 83 1.78 -6.49 -16.92
C VAL A 83 1.20 -7.69 -16.19
N LEU A 84 2.02 -8.34 -15.42
CA LEU A 84 1.59 -9.44 -14.56
C LEU A 84 0.61 -8.92 -13.51
N ARG A 85 -0.65 -9.34 -13.56
CA ARG A 85 -1.73 -8.91 -12.66
C ARG A 85 -1.85 -9.82 -11.47
N CYS A 86 -2.01 -9.23 -10.32
CA CYS A 86 -2.35 -9.93 -9.08
C CYS A 86 -2.96 -8.97 -8.06
N GLY A 87 -3.58 -9.56 -7.04
CA GLY A 87 -4.12 -8.83 -5.90
C GLY A 87 -3.97 -9.62 -4.62
N LEU A 88 -3.83 -8.92 -3.52
CA LEU A 88 -3.86 -9.48 -2.17
C LEU A 88 -5.27 -9.33 -1.58
N SER A 89 -5.69 -10.32 -0.81
CA SER A 89 -6.84 -10.10 0.06
C SER A 89 -6.46 -9.12 1.19
N PRO A 90 -7.44 -8.43 1.80
CA PRO A 90 -7.17 -7.61 2.97
C PRO A 90 -6.50 -8.39 4.11
N GLU A 91 -6.80 -9.66 4.24
CA GLU A 91 -6.25 -10.58 5.25
C GLU A 91 -4.80 -10.94 4.95
N GLU A 92 -4.49 -11.29 3.68
CA GLU A 92 -3.12 -11.56 3.22
C GLU A 92 -2.23 -10.35 3.45
N LEU A 93 -2.69 -9.15 3.07
CA LEU A 93 -1.91 -7.92 3.25
C LEU A 93 -1.72 -7.59 4.73
N THR A 94 -2.76 -7.71 5.55
CA THR A 94 -2.68 -7.49 7.00
C THR A 94 -1.66 -8.42 7.65
N SER A 95 -1.67 -9.69 7.29
CA SER A 95 -0.73 -10.68 7.83
C SER A 95 0.70 -10.42 7.39
N SER A 96 0.90 -10.10 6.11
CA SER A 96 2.20 -9.71 5.57
C SER A 96 2.75 -8.46 6.27
N PHE A 97 1.94 -7.43 6.43
CA PHE A 97 2.34 -6.22 7.16
C PHE A 97 2.83 -6.53 8.57
N PHE A 98 2.07 -7.35 9.33
CA PHE A 98 2.47 -7.69 10.70
C PHE A 98 3.77 -8.50 10.76
N SER A 99 4.08 -9.32 9.77
CA SER A 99 5.37 -10.02 9.69
C SER A 99 6.53 -9.02 9.62
N TYR A 100 6.41 -7.99 8.78
CA TYR A 100 7.41 -6.92 8.67
C TYR A 100 7.46 -6.02 9.91
N TYR A 101 6.31 -5.69 10.48
CA TYR A 101 6.22 -4.86 11.67
C TYR A 101 6.84 -5.55 12.90
N LYS A 102 6.52 -6.82 13.14
CA LYS A 102 7.10 -7.62 14.22
C LYS A 102 8.61 -7.78 14.05
N ALA A 103 9.10 -7.92 12.83
CA ALA A 103 10.52 -7.94 12.53
C ALA A 103 11.21 -6.56 12.65
N ARG A 104 10.47 -5.52 13.09
CA ARG A 104 10.95 -4.12 13.23
C ARG A 104 11.52 -3.52 11.94
N ARG A 105 11.06 -4.00 10.79
CA ARG A 105 11.50 -3.50 9.47
C ARG A 105 10.73 -2.29 9.02
N VAL A 106 9.50 -2.12 9.50
CA VAL A 106 8.61 -1.00 9.16
C VAL A 106 7.85 -0.54 10.40
N SER A 107 7.50 0.74 10.43
CA SER A 107 6.74 1.36 11.53
C SER A 107 5.31 1.75 11.14
N GLY A 108 4.99 1.72 9.86
CA GLY A 108 3.70 2.10 9.34
C GLY A 108 3.41 1.53 7.96
N LEU A 109 2.19 1.76 7.50
CA LEU A 109 1.69 1.31 6.21
C LEU A 109 1.41 2.50 5.30
N PHE A 110 1.83 2.41 4.03
CA PHE A 110 1.34 3.22 2.92
C PHE A 110 0.65 2.29 1.92
N LEU A 111 -0.65 2.42 1.78
CA LEU A 111 -1.47 1.56 0.93
C LEU A 111 -2.20 2.34 -0.15
N SER A 112 -2.04 1.88 -1.37
CA SER A 112 -2.78 2.30 -2.54
C SER A 112 -3.33 1.07 -3.28
N SER A 113 -3.98 1.28 -4.41
CA SER A 113 -4.42 0.20 -5.30
C SER A 113 -4.67 0.72 -6.71
N ALA A 114 -4.61 -0.15 -7.70
CA ALA A 114 -5.32 0.05 -8.94
C ALA A 114 -6.83 -0.09 -8.69
N VAL A 115 -7.65 0.39 -9.63
CA VAL A 115 -9.12 0.35 -9.51
C VAL A 115 -9.62 -1.03 -9.89
N MET A 116 -9.85 -1.87 -8.89
CA MET A 116 -10.45 -3.20 -9.06
C MET A 116 -11.96 -3.03 -9.26
N ASN A 117 -12.50 -3.61 -10.31
CA ASN A 117 -13.95 -3.57 -10.60
C ASN A 117 -14.50 -2.13 -10.68
N ASN A 118 -14.67 -1.45 -9.53
CA ASN A 118 -15.07 -0.05 -9.44
C ASN A 118 -14.35 0.63 -8.25
N PRO A 119 -14.37 1.99 -8.18
CA PRO A 119 -13.68 2.74 -7.14
C PRO A 119 -14.16 2.44 -5.72
N ASP A 120 -15.46 2.31 -5.50
CA ASP A 120 -16.04 2.06 -4.17
C ASP A 120 -15.69 0.67 -3.64
N PHE A 121 -15.79 -0.35 -4.48
CA PHE A 121 -15.33 -1.69 -4.16
C PHE A 121 -13.84 -1.70 -3.76
N THR A 122 -13.03 -0.93 -4.48
CA THR A 122 -11.60 -0.81 -4.18
C THR A 122 -11.36 -0.13 -2.83
N MET A 123 -12.10 0.96 -2.56
CA MET A 123 -12.01 1.66 -1.28
C MET A 123 -12.47 0.81 -0.11
N GLU A 124 -13.55 0.04 -0.27
CA GLU A 124 -14.00 -0.89 0.77
C GLU A 124 -12.88 -1.87 1.17
N ARG A 125 -12.18 -2.43 0.20
CA ARG A 125 -11.09 -3.36 0.45
C ARG A 125 -9.88 -2.69 1.10
N ILE A 126 -9.52 -1.48 0.68
CA ILE A 126 -8.46 -0.67 1.31
C ILE A 126 -8.83 -0.36 2.77
N ASN A 127 -10.06 0.10 3.02
CA ASN A 127 -10.56 0.38 4.35
C ASN A 127 -10.57 -0.86 5.24
N ARG A 128 -10.90 -2.02 4.68
CA ARG A 128 -10.88 -3.31 5.38
C ARG A 128 -9.48 -3.66 5.91
N VAL A 129 -8.43 -3.39 5.13
CA VAL A 129 -7.05 -3.57 5.60
C VAL A 129 -6.78 -2.73 6.85
N ALA A 130 -7.10 -1.44 6.80
CA ALA A 130 -6.85 -0.54 7.92
C ALA A 130 -7.67 -0.92 9.17
N LEU A 131 -8.93 -1.31 8.98
CA LEU A 131 -9.77 -1.82 10.07
C LEU A 131 -9.18 -3.11 10.68
N ASN A 132 -8.70 -4.03 9.86
CA ASN A 132 -8.05 -5.26 10.32
C ASN A 132 -6.77 -4.96 11.11
N LEU A 133 -5.99 -3.98 10.69
CA LEU A 133 -4.80 -3.52 11.44
C LEU A 133 -5.20 -2.94 12.80
N ARG A 134 -6.23 -2.08 12.85
CA ARG A 134 -6.72 -1.47 14.10
C ARG A 134 -7.34 -2.50 15.05
N LYS A 135 -8.10 -3.46 14.54
CA LYS A 135 -8.61 -4.59 15.32
C LYS A 135 -7.49 -5.41 15.98
N ARG A 136 -6.35 -5.56 15.30
CA ARG A 136 -5.15 -6.22 15.85
C ARG A 136 -4.27 -5.28 16.69
N GLN A 137 -4.83 -4.16 17.17
CA GLN A 137 -4.15 -3.19 18.05
C GLN A 137 -2.91 -2.52 17.43
N PHE A 138 -2.82 -2.44 16.12
CA PHE A 138 -1.78 -1.64 15.49
C PHE A 138 -2.04 -0.15 15.72
N LYS A 139 -1.15 0.53 16.42
CA LYS A 139 -1.26 1.96 16.79
C LYS A 139 -0.42 2.89 15.92
N GLY A 140 0.39 2.33 15.01
CA GLY A 140 1.28 3.08 14.15
C GLY A 140 0.56 3.83 13.02
N TYR A 141 1.37 4.50 12.21
CA TYR A 141 0.90 5.32 11.11
C TYR A 141 0.32 4.47 9.98
N ILE A 142 -0.85 4.85 9.47
CA ILE A 142 -1.47 4.29 8.28
C ILE A 142 -1.78 5.44 7.32
N HIS A 143 -1.24 5.35 6.12
CA HIS A 143 -1.55 6.23 5.00
C HIS A 143 -2.34 5.42 3.96
N LEU A 144 -3.58 5.83 3.71
CA LEU A 144 -4.41 5.25 2.68
C LEU A 144 -4.62 6.28 1.58
N LYS A 145 -4.44 5.86 0.35
CA LYS A 145 -4.74 6.71 -0.81
C LYS A 145 -6.21 6.54 -1.19
N ILE A 146 -6.92 7.67 -1.29
CA ILE A 146 -8.28 7.68 -1.82
C ILE A 146 -8.23 7.40 -3.32
N ILE A 147 -9.02 6.46 -3.76
CA ILE A 147 -9.10 6.06 -5.17
C ILE A 147 -9.93 7.09 -5.95
N PRO A 148 -9.42 7.61 -7.06
CA PRO A 148 -10.16 8.54 -7.89
C PRO A 148 -11.50 7.95 -8.36
N GLY A 149 -12.57 8.71 -8.21
CA GLY A 149 -13.92 8.31 -8.56
C GLY A 149 -14.67 7.54 -7.46
N ALA A 150 -14.05 7.33 -6.28
CA ALA A 150 -14.75 6.80 -5.12
C ALA A 150 -15.82 7.80 -4.62
N SER A 151 -16.94 7.29 -4.15
CA SER A 151 -18.01 8.09 -3.55
C SER A 151 -17.53 8.75 -2.24
N ASP A 152 -18.18 9.84 -1.87
CA ASP A 152 -17.91 10.53 -0.60
C ASP A 152 -18.13 9.60 0.59
N ALA A 153 -19.11 8.71 0.53
CA ALA A 153 -19.36 7.72 1.59
C ALA A 153 -18.21 6.74 1.75
N ALA A 154 -17.65 6.23 0.65
CA ALA A 154 -16.50 5.32 0.68
C ALA A 154 -15.23 6.03 1.17
N ALA A 155 -15.02 7.28 0.77
CA ALA A 155 -13.92 8.12 1.22
C ALA A 155 -14.08 8.51 2.70
N ALA A 156 -15.29 8.88 3.16
CA ALA A 156 -15.57 9.23 4.55
C ALA A 156 -15.28 8.07 5.51
N THR A 157 -15.57 6.82 5.11
CA THR A 157 -15.23 5.64 5.90
C THR A 157 -13.74 5.59 6.23
N THR A 158 -12.87 6.01 5.31
CA THR A 158 -11.42 6.07 5.53
C THR A 158 -11.05 7.06 6.65
N VAL A 159 -11.74 8.18 6.74
CA VAL A 159 -11.50 9.22 7.77
C VAL A 159 -11.92 8.74 9.16
N HIS A 160 -12.96 7.93 9.23
CA HIS A 160 -13.50 7.39 10.50
C HIS A 160 -12.74 6.18 11.05
N ILE A 161 -11.72 5.67 10.34
CA ILE A 161 -10.85 4.62 10.90
C ILE A 161 -10.15 5.18 12.14
N PRO A 162 -10.25 4.50 13.31
CA PRO A 162 -9.72 5.02 14.56
C PRO A 162 -8.27 5.46 14.45
N ARG A 163 -8.01 6.73 14.75
CA ARG A 163 -6.65 7.27 14.87
C ARG A 163 -6.26 7.16 16.33
N TYR A 164 -5.23 6.40 16.64
CA TYR A 164 -4.68 6.47 17.98
C TYR A 164 -4.00 7.84 18.14
N ALA A 165 -4.41 8.57 19.18
CA ALA A 165 -3.73 9.80 19.55
C ALA A 165 -2.24 9.50 19.74
N ARG A 166 -1.39 10.41 19.29
CA ARG A 166 0.04 10.33 19.59
C ARG A 166 0.15 10.29 21.13
N HIS A 167 0.87 9.31 21.65
CA HIS A 167 1.27 9.40 23.04
C HIS A 167 1.97 10.76 23.22
N PRO A 168 1.60 11.56 24.21
CA PRO A 168 2.45 12.66 24.62
C PRO A 168 3.80 12.03 24.94
N THR A 169 4.85 12.53 24.30
CA THR A 169 6.22 12.15 24.60
C THR A 169 6.41 12.28 26.10
N GLY A 170 6.55 11.14 26.76
CA GLY A 170 6.95 11.14 28.18
C GLY A 170 8.26 11.89 28.31
N THR A 171 8.26 12.81 29.21
CA THR A 171 9.43 13.51 29.75
C THR A 171 10.48 12.54 30.21
#